data_e776b4c0a21800e008b97e02fa2215d0
#
_entry.id   e776b4c0a21800e008b97e02fa2215d0
#
_cell.length_a   1.000
_cell.length_b   1.000
_cell.length_c   1.000
_cell.angle_alpha   90.00
_cell.angle_beta   90.00
_cell.angle_gamma   90.00
#
_symmetry.space_group_name_H-M   'P 1'
#
loop_
_entity.id
_entity.type
_entity.pdbx_description
1 polymer ?
#
loop_
_entity_poly.entity_id
_entity_poly.type
_entity_poly.pdbx_seq_one_letter_code
_entity_poly.pdbx_strand_id
1 'polypeptide(L)'
;LHLSLRRQRQMCIRDRALLTENGDVKDKEWGDFTAEMYAEGHSFFTYMSDNADSLSSCCRLRNEITDNGFSYTLGAGGVSTGSKSVLTINLNRCIQYAARKGMPYQFFLEEVVDLVHKVQLAYNENLKYMQSKGMLPLFDAGYINMSRQYLTIGVNGLVEAAEFLGIPINDNPDYERFTQEILGMIEKYNKKYRSKEVMFNCEMIPAENVGVKHAKWDKRDGYKVGLSLIHISEPTRPY
;
A
#
# COMPACT_ATOMS: atom_id res chain seq x y z
N LEU A 1 1.07 -25.89 -12.97
CA LEU A 1 0.70 -24.68 -13.73
C LEU A 1 -0.71 -24.18 -13.40
N HIS A 2 -1.70 -25.07 -13.21
CA HIS A 2 -3.09 -24.66 -12.95
C HIS A 2 -3.33 -24.02 -11.57
N LEU A 3 -2.58 -24.40 -10.53
CA LEU A 3 -2.71 -23.86 -9.17
C LEU A 3 -2.11 -22.44 -9.04
N SER A 4 -1.00 -22.17 -9.72
CA SER A 4 -0.37 -20.85 -9.71
C SER A 4 -1.18 -19.81 -10.51
N LEU A 5 -1.76 -20.22 -11.64
CA LEU A 5 -2.67 -19.40 -12.44
C LEU A 5 -4.00 -19.12 -11.73
N ARG A 6 -4.51 -20.10 -10.94
CA ARG A 6 -5.67 -19.86 -10.07
C ARG A 6 -5.35 -18.85 -8.98
N ARG A 7 -4.18 -18.93 -8.34
CA ARG A 7 -3.75 -17.94 -7.32
C ARG A 7 -3.56 -16.53 -7.91
N GLN A 8 -2.95 -16.41 -9.08
CA GLN A 8 -2.80 -15.10 -9.75
C GLN A 8 -4.14 -14.51 -10.20
N ARG A 9 -5.05 -15.32 -10.75
CA ARG A 9 -6.41 -14.85 -11.06
C ARG A 9 -7.24 -14.51 -9.83
N GLN A 10 -6.97 -15.15 -8.69
CA GLN A 10 -7.65 -14.87 -7.44
C GLN A 10 -7.22 -13.54 -6.81
N MET A 11 -6.02 -13.03 -7.07
CA MET A 11 -5.55 -11.74 -6.51
C MET A 11 -6.24 -10.51 -7.15
N CYS A 12 -6.69 -10.60 -8.39
CA CYS A 12 -7.33 -9.47 -9.09
C CYS A 12 -8.87 -9.49 -9.08
N ILE A 13 -9.52 -10.57 -8.63
CA ILE A 13 -10.98 -10.78 -8.76
C ILE A 13 -11.70 -10.73 -7.39
N ARG A 14 -10.99 -10.53 -6.29
CA ARG A 14 -11.52 -10.75 -4.93
C ARG A 14 -11.70 -9.47 -4.10
N ASP A 15 -11.98 -8.38 -4.75
CA ASP A 15 -12.38 -7.18 -4.02
C ASP A 15 -13.86 -7.28 -3.68
N ARG A 16 -14.20 -6.96 -2.43
CA ARG A 16 -15.56 -6.91 -1.92
C ARG A 16 -15.85 -5.50 -1.43
N ALA A 17 -16.95 -4.94 -1.88
CA ALA A 17 -17.44 -3.68 -1.35
C ALA A 17 -18.58 -3.98 -0.37
N LEU A 18 -18.40 -3.52 0.87
CA LEU A 18 -19.44 -3.55 1.90
C LEU A 18 -19.95 -2.12 2.09
N LEU A 19 -21.23 -1.90 1.84
CA LEU A 19 -21.86 -0.64 2.19
C LEU A 19 -22.03 -0.56 3.70
N THR A 20 -21.60 0.56 4.27
CA THR A 20 -21.75 0.84 5.71
C THR A 20 -22.77 1.93 5.95
N GLU A 21 -23.36 1.92 7.13
CA GLU A 21 -24.22 2.98 7.65
C GLU A 21 -23.90 3.15 9.13
N ASN A 22 -23.49 4.34 9.52
CA ASN A 22 -23.05 4.64 10.90
C ASN A 22 -21.90 3.74 11.41
N GLY A 23 -21.05 3.26 10.52
CA GLY A 23 -19.92 2.37 10.85
C GLY A 23 -20.24 0.88 10.81
N ASP A 24 -21.51 0.49 10.73
CA ASP A 24 -21.95 -0.89 10.63
C ASP A 24 -22.19 -1.31 9.17
N VAL A 25 -22.03 -2.61 8.89
CA VAL A 25 -22.34 -3.16 7.57
C VAL A 25 -23.86 -3.18 7.37
N LYS A 26 -24.30 -2.59 6.27
CA LYS A 26 -25.71 -2.45 5.91
C LYS A 26 -26.37 -3.80 5.62
N ASP A 27 -25.70 -4.61 4.83
CA ASP A 27 -26.13 -5.97 4.50
C ASP A 27 -25.40 -6.96 5.42
N LYS A 28 -26.09 -7.34 6.48
CA LYS A 28 -25.53 -8.23 7.50
C LYS A 28 -25.23 -9.63 6.97
N GLU A 29 -26.09 -10.18 6.13
CA GLU A 29 -25.89 -11.50 5.52
C GLU A 29 -24.61 -11.53 4.67
N TRP A 30 -24.39 -10.47 3.89
CA TRP A 30 -23.17 -10.30 3.11
C TRP A 30 -21.94 -10.05 3.97
N GLY A 31 -22.09 -9.33 5.08
CA GLY A 31 -21.03 -9.11 6.06
C GLY A 31 -20.61 -10.40 6.73
N ASP A 32 -21.56 -11.21 7.19
CA ASP A 32 -21.35 -12.50 7.85
C ASP A 32 -20.69 -13.50 6.89
N PHE A 33 -21.17 -13.59 5.64
CA PHE A 33 -20.54 -14.39 4.59
C PHE A 33 -19.08 -13.97 4.34
N THR A 34 -18.81 -12.67 4.33
CA THR A 34 -17.46 -12.14 4.13
C THR A 34 -16.54 -12.52 5.31
N ALA A 35 -17.05 -12.43 6.54
CA ALA A 35 -16.32 -12.83 7.75
C ALA A 35 -16.05 -14.35 7.76
N GLU A 36 -17.00 -15.17 7.37
CA GLU A 36 -16.84 -16.62 7.25
C GLU A 36 -15.74 -16.97 6.22
N MET A 37 -15.74 -16.31 5.07
CA MET A 37 -14.69 -16.52 4.05
C MET A 37 -13.29 -16.15 4.58
N TYR A 38 -13.17 -15.10 5.39
CA TYR A 38 -11.91 -14.77 6.06
C TYR A 38 -11.52 -15.86 7.08
N ALA A 39 -12.46 -16.35 7.86
CA ALA A 39 -12.20 -17.43 8.83
C ALA A 39 -11.75 -18.73 8.18
N GLU A 40 -12.21 -19.01 6.97
CA GLU A 40 -11.76 -20.14 6.15
C GLU A 40 -10.37 -19.92 5.49
N GLY A 41 -9.76 -18.76 5.71
CA GLY A 41 -8.43 -18.44 5.16
C GLY A 41 -8.45 -17.96 3.71
N HIS A 42 -9.59 -17.54 3.18
CA HIS A 42 -9.66 -16.88 1.88
C HIS A 42 -9.04 -15.49 1.94
N SER A 43 -8.23 -15.13 0.95
CA SER A 43 -7.59 -13.83 0.85
C SER A 43 -8.30 -12.96 -0.17
N PHE A 44 -8.91 -11.87 0.29
CA PHE A 44 -9.50 -10.83 -0.55
C PHE A 44 -9.48 -9.49 0.19
N PHE A 45 -9.78 -8.42 -0.52
CA PHE A 45 -9.86 -7.08 0.09
C PHE A 45 -11.31 -6.67 0.24
N THR A 46 -11.63 -6.14 1.43
CA THR A 46 -12.95 -5.59 1.70
C THR A 46 -12.85 -4.08 1.81
N TYR A 47 -13.61 -3.40 0.98
CA TYR A 47 -13.77 -1.95 1.03
C TYR A 47 -15.06 -1.64 1.78
N MET A 48 -14.93 -0.94 2.88
CA MET A 48 -16.05 -0.45 3.66
C MET A 48 -16.30 1.01 3.30
N SER A 49 -17.49 1.33 2.83
CA SER A 49 -17.85 2.69 2.42
C SER A 49 -19.34 2.93 2.61
N ASP A 50 -19.69 4.11 3.04
CA ASP A 50 -21.06 4.63 3.11
C ASP A 50 -21.57 5.12 1.74
N ASN A 51 -20.71 5.18 0.75
CA ASN A 51 -21.02 5.64 -0.60
C ASN A 51 -20.83 4.52 -1.63
N ALA A 52 -21.91 4.17 -2.32
CA ALA A 52 -21.90 3.18 -3.41
C ALA A 52 -21.08 3.61 -4.64
N ASP A 53 -20.89 4.92 -4.82
CA ASP A 53 -20.12 5.47 -5.94
C ASP A 53 -18.61 5.42 -5.73
N SER A 54 -18.17 4.95 -4.55
CA SER A 54 -16.77 4.80 -4.22
C SER A 54 -16.29 3.42 -4.63
N LEU A 55 -15.44 3.37 -5.65
CA LEU A 55 -14.82 2.14 -6.14
C LEU A 55 -13.31 2.18 -5.91
N SER A 56 -12.70 1.00 -5.81
CA SER A 56 -11.26 0.88 -5.74
C SER A 56 -10.66 0.46 -7.08
N SER A 57 -9.49 0.99 -7.39
CA SER A 57 -8.67 0.51 -8.50
C SER A 57 -7.83 -0.70 -8.09
N CYS A 58 -7.13 -1.34 -9.02
CA CYS A 58 -6.26 -2.48 -8.74
C CYS A 58 -5.14 -2.17 -7.72
N CYS A 59 -4.77 -0.90 -7.56
CA CYS A 59 -3.86 -0.42 -6.51
C CYS A 59 -4.57 -0.03 -5.22
N ARG A 60 -5.82 -0.44 -5.02
CA ARG A 60 -6.64 -0.17 -3.82
C ARG A 60 -6.87 1.32 -3.53
N LEU A 61 -6.72 2.15 -4.54
CA LEU A 61 -7.02 3.57 -4.44
C LEU A 61 -8.53 3.79 -4.54
N ARG A 62 -9.06 4.53 -3.59
CA ARG A 62 -10.47 4.94 -3.62
C ARG A 62 -10.68 5.96 -4.73
N ASN A 63 -11.64 5.69 -5.61
CA ASN A 63 -12.05 6.59 -6.67
C ASN A 63 -13.53 6.91 -6.53
N GLU A 64 -13.91 8.16 -6.73
CA GLU A 64 -15.29 8.57 -6.80
C GLU A 64 -15.73 8.58 -8.26
N ILE A 65 -16.83 7.86 -8.57
CA ILE A 65 -17.35 7.71 -9.93
C ILE A 65 -17.83 9.05 -10.49
N THR A 66 -18.32 9.94 -9.64
CA THR A 66 -18.86 11.26 -10.02
C THR A 66 -17.86 12.15 -10.75
N ASP A 67 -16.56 11.92 -10.52
CA ASP A 67 -15.48 12.71 -11.14
C ASP A 67 -14.94 12.09 -12.45
N ASN A 68 -15.40 10.90 -12.82
CA ASN A 68 -14.88 10.12 -13.93
C ASN A 68 -15.90 9.94 -15.08
N GLY A 69 -16.41 11.02 -15.62
CA GLY A 69 -17.41 11.01 -16.70
C GLY A 69 -17.09 10.23 -17.97
N PHE A 70 -15.99 9.47 -18.02
CA PHE A 70 -15.54 8.71 -19.19
C PHE A 70 -15.24 7.24 -18.94
N SER A 71 -15.59 6.68 -17.78
CA SER A 71 -14.98 5.45 -17.28
C SER A 71 -15.79 4.18 -17.43
N TYR A 72 -16.81 4.12 -18.26
CA TYR A 72 -17.59 2.89 -18.43
C TYR A 72 -16.86 1.72 -19.12
N THR A 73 -15.69 1.95 -19.69
CA THR A 73 -15.03 0.95 -20.54
C THR A 73 -13.73 0.36 -19.99
N LEU A 74 -13.13 0.90 -18.93
CA LEU A 74 -11.78 0.55 -18.51
C LEU A 74 -11.64 0.05 -17.05
N GLY A 75 -12.70 -0.42 -16.47
CA GLY A 75 -12.72 -0.94 -15.10
C GLY A 75 -13.02 0.15 -14.06
N ALA A 76 -13.26 -0.29 -12.83
CA ALA A 76 -13.62 0.58 -11.73
C ALA A 76 -12.51 1.60 -11.46
N GLY A 77 -12.83 2.89 -11.59
CA GLY A 77 -11.94 3.98 -11.25
C GLY A 77 -11.36 4.77 -12.41
N GLY A 78 -11.52 4.31 -13.65
CA GLY A 78 -11.03 5.03 -14.84
C GLY A 78 -9.51 5.17 -14.92
N VAL A 79 -9.05 5.71 -16.03
CA VAL A 79 -7.62 5.91 -16.32
C VAL A 79 -7.05 7.13 -15.58
N SER A 80 -7.91 8.00 -15.04
CA SER A 80 -7.49 9.29 -14.51
C SER A 80 -6.88 9.23 -13.11
N THR A 81 -7.12 8.16 -12.35
CA THR A 81 -6.62 7.96 -10.98
C THR A 81 -5.67 6.78 -10.91
N GLY A 82 -4.61 6.92 -10.12
CA GLY A 82 -3.62 5.86 -9.94
C GLY A 82 -2.44 6.35 -9.11
N SER A 83 -1.37 5.58 -9.09
CA SER A 83 -0.11 5.99 -8.49
C SER A 83 0.91 6.30 -9.58
N LYS A 84 1.44 7.53 -9.59
CA LYS A 84 2.51 7.93 -10.52
C LYS A 84 3.90 7.56 -10.03
N SER A 85 4.04 7.27 -8.75
CA SER A 85 5.28 6.76 -8.15
C SER A 85 5.00 6.09 -6.82
N VAL A 86 5.74 5.02 -6.52
CA VAL A 86 5.71 4.31 -5.23
C VAL A 86 7.14 4.21 -4.69
N LEU A 87 7.35 4.70 -3.47
CA LEU A 87 8.57 4.43 -2.72
C LEU A 87 8.22 3.62 -1.47
N THR A 88 8.81 2.44 -1.35
CA THR A 88 8.50 1.51 -0.27
C THR A 88 9.54 1.56 0.83
N ILE A 89 9.09 1.86 2.04
CA ILE A 89 9.90 1.89 3.25
C ILE A 89 10.01 0.45 3.79
N ASN A 90 11.24 -0.02 4.00
CA ASN A 90 11.53 -1.25 4.72
C ASN A 90 11.53 -0.99 6.23
N LEU A 91 10.38 -1.19 6.89
CA LEU A 91 10.22 -0.92 8.32
C LEU A 91 11.12 -1.81 9.18
N ASN A 92 11.30 -3.09 8.81
CA ASN A 92 12.19 -4.02 9.50
C ASN A 92 13.61 -3.45 9.59
N ARG A 93 14.14 -2.97 8.46
CA ARG A 93 15.47 -2.36 8.42
C ARG A 93 15.54 -1.07 9.23
N CYS A 94 14.55 -0.20 9.10
CA CYS A 94 14.53 1.08 9.80
C CYS A 94 14.60 0.89 11.32
N ILE A 95 13.79 0.00 11.85
CA ILE A 95 13.73 -0.26 13.29
C ILE A 95 15.02 -0.94 13.79
N GLN A 96 15.51 -1.93 13.09
CA GLN A 96 16.77 -2.58 13.45
C GLN A 96 17.99 -1.67 13.32
N TYR A 97 18.00 -0.77 12.33
CA TYR A 97 19.06 0.23 12.19
C TYR A 97 19.06 1.20 13.37
N ALA A 98 17.89 1.73 13.74
CA ALA A 98 17.76 2.60 14.90
C ALA A 98 18.26 1.92 16.18
N ALA A 99 17.88 0.66 16.41
CA ALA A 99 18.35 -0.13 17.53
C ALA A 99 19.88 -0.29 17.54
N ARG A 100 20.49 -0.58 16.38
CA ARG A 100 21.97 -0.65 16.26
C ARG A 100 22.68 0.66 16.58
N LYS A 101 22.01 1.79 16.33
CA LYS A 101 22.54 3.12 16.62
C LYS A 101 22.20 3.60 18.03
N GLY A 102 21.47 2.83 18.82
CA GLY A 102 21.05 3.20 20.17
C GLY A 102 20.09 4.38 20.21
N MET A 103 19.29 4.59 19.14
CA MET A 103 18.32 5.68 19.07
C MET A 103 16.89 5.13 19.03
N PRO A 104 15.90 5.88 19.54
CA PRO A 104 14.50 5.52 19.38
C PRO A 104 14.13 5.43 17.88
N TYR A 105 13.47 4.36 17.48
CA TYR A 105 13.12 4.15 16.06
C TYR A 105 12.20 5.23 15.50
N GLN A 106 11.39 5.85 16.34
CA GLN A 106 10.49 6.93 15.95
C GLN A 106 11.24 8.10 15.30
N PHE A 107 12.36 8.51 15.87
CA PHE A 107 13.18 9.61 15.32
C PHE A 107 13.76 9.25 13.96
N PHE A 108 14.36 8.06 13.84
CA PHE A 108 14.92 7.64 12.58
C PHE A 108 13.85 7.43 11.50
N LEU A 109 12.72 6.82 11.88
CA LEU A 109 11.61 6.61 10.95
C LEU A 109 11.02 7.95 10.47
N GLU A 110 10.90 8.95 11.36
CA GLU A 110 10.43 10.28 10.99
C GLU A 110 11.34 10.94 9.96
N GLU A 111 12.67 10.82 10.11
CA GLU A 111 13.65 11.30 9.13
C GLU A 111 13.50 10.58 7.77
N VAL A 112 13.32 9.25 7.80
CA VAL A 112 13.12 8.46 6.58
C VAL A 112 11.82 8.84 5.89
N VAL A 113 10.72 8.98 6.63
CA VAL A 113 9.42 9.39 6.08
C VAL A 113 9.51 10.78 5.45
N ASP A 114 10.14 11.75 6.12
CA ASP A 114 10.35 13.11 5.58
C ASP A 114 11.19 13.07 4.29
N LEU A 115 12.27 12.29 4.29
CA LEU A 115 13.13 12.12 3.12
C LEU A 115 12.38 11.50 1.95
N VAL A 116 11.60 10.45 2.18
CA VAL A 116 10.82 9.77 1.13
C VAL A 116 9.81 10.74 0.49
N HIS A 117 9.14 11.57 1.28
CA HIS A 117 8.24 12.59 0.74
C HIS A 117 8.97 13.62 -0.12
N LYS A 118 10.14 14.09 0.33
CA LYS A 118 10.98 15.02 -0.46
C LYS A 118 11.44 14.41 -1.78
N VAL A 119 11.85 13.14 -1.78
CA VAL A 119 12.24 12.41 -3.00
C VAL A 119 11.05 12.26 -3.94
N GLN A 120 9.87 11.93 -3.41
CA GLN A 120 8.63 11.84 -4.19
C GLN A 120 8.26 13.19 -4.84
N LEU A 121 8.42 14.30 -4.11
CA LEU A 121 8.20 15.64 -4.67
C LEU A 121 9.21 15.96 -5.79
N ALA A 122 10.49 15.67 -5.59
CA ALA A 122 11.50 15.87 -6.62
C ALA A 122 11.20 15.02 -7.88
N TYR A 123 10.73 13.79 -7.70
CA TYR A 123 10.27 12.93 -8.79
C TYR A 123 9.07 13.54 -9.53
N ASN A 124 8.11 14.10 -8.79
CA ASN A 124 6.96 14.79 -9.39
C ASN A 124 7.37 15.98 -10.26
N GLU A 125 8.35 16.78 -9.81
CA GLU A 125 8.87 17.89 -10.61
C GLU A 125 9.59 17.37 -11.87
N ASN A 126 10.30 16.25 -11.79
CA ASN A 126 10.89 15.62 -12.97
C ASN A 126 9.80 15.14 -13.95
N LEU A 127 8.69 14.57 -13.48
CA LEU A 127 7.55 14.20 -14.35
C LEU A 127 6.95 15.42 -15.05
N LYS A 128 6.77 16.55 -14.33
CA LYS A 128 6.31 17.81 -14.93
C LYS A 128 7.27 18.30 -16.01
N TYR A 129 8.57 18.22 -15.76
CA TYR A 129 9.58 18.56 -16.75
C TYR A 129 9.48 17.66 -17.99
N MET A 130 9.37 16.34 -17.81
CA MET A 130 9.19 15.40 -18.91
C MET A 130 7.91 15.71 -19.72
N GLN A 131 6.82 16.02 -19.04
CA GLN A 131 5.56 16.43 -19.68
C GLN A 131 5.76 17.70 -20.51
N SER A 132 6.44 18.71 -19.96
CA SER A 132 6.72 19.97 -20.68
C SER A 132 7.56 19.78 -21.96
N LYS A 133 8.21 18.64 -22.10
CA LYS A 133 8.99 18.24 -23.28
C LYS A 133 8.22 17.30 -24.23
N GLY A 134 6.93 17.07 -24.00
CA GLY A 134 6.12 16.14 -24.81
C GLY A 134 6.52 14.67 -24.66
N MET A 135 7.23 14.31 -23.58
CA MET A 135 7.70 12.95 -23.35
C MET A 135 6.64 12.04 -22.70
N LEU A 136 5.50 12.59 -22.31
CA LEU A 136 4.42 11.87 -21.63
C LEU A 136 3.10 11.99 -22.42
N PRO A 137 2.98 11.32 -23.57
CA PRO A 137 1.88 11.55 -24.52
C PRO A 137 0.48 11.27 -23.95
N LEU A 138 0.33 10.36 -22.99
CA LEU A 138 -0.96 10.08 -22.37
C LEU A 138 -1.44 11.23 -21.47
N PHE A 139 -0.51 11.92 -20.82
CA PHE A 139 -0.80 13.12 -20.03
C PHE A 139 -1.11 14.31 -20.96
N ASP A 140 -0.34 14.46 -22.04
CA ASP A 140 -0.51 15.54 -23.00
C ASP A 140 -1.84 15.42 -23.77
N ALA A 141 -2.26 14.18 -24.07
CA ALA A 141 -3.54 13.89 -24.69
C ALA A 141 -4.74 14.00 -23.72
N GLY A 142 -4.51 14.26 -22.43
CA GLY A 142 -5.56 14.43 -21.43
C GLY A 142 -6.18 13.14 -20.91
N TYR A 143 -5.65 11.96 -21.26
CA TYR A 143 -6.13 10.67 -20.74
C TYR A 143 -5.85 10.49 -19.25
N ILE A 144 -4.72 11.04 -18.78
CA ILE A 144 -4.28 10.97 -17.39
C ILE A 144 -4.01 12.38 -16.89
N ASN A 145 -4.57 12.70 -15.73
CA ASN A 145 -4.33 13.99 -15.08
C ASN A 145 -3.28 13.81 -13.96
N MET A 146 -2.13 14.48 -14.08
CA MET A 146 -1.02 14.36 -13.14
C MET A 146 -1.41 14.78 -11.70
N SER A 147 -2.29 15.77 -11.54
CA SER A 147 -2.74 16.22 -10.22
C SER A 147 -3.69 15.22 -9.52
N ARG A 148 -4.27 14.28 -10.29
CA ARG A 148 -5.14 13.21 -9.77
C ARG A 148 -4.39 11.90 -9.52
N GLN A 149 -3.08 11.86 -9.76
CA GLN A 149 -2.24 10.71 -9.49
C GLN A 149 -1.54 10.86 -8.14
N TYR A 150 -1.52 9.77 -7.36
CA TYR A 150 -0.86 9.75 -6.06
C TYR A 150 0.65 9.56 -6.17
N LEU A 151 1.36 10.16 -5.24
CA LEU A 151 2.71 9.78 -4.84
C LEU A 151 2.54 8.84 -3.64
N THR A 152 2.76 7.55 -3.85
CA THR A 152 2.46 6.53 -2.84
C THR A 152 3.65 6.29 -1.94
N ILE A 153 3.41 6.36 -0.64
CA ILE A 153 4.35 5.90 0.38
C ILE A 153 4.02 4.44 0.67
N GLY A 154 4.82 3.55 0.13
CA GLY A 154 4.68 2.13 0.37
C GLY A 154 5.29 1.73 1.71
N VAL A 155 4.70 0.76 2.39
CA VAL A 155 5.26 0.16 3.60
C VAL A 155 5.37 -1.35 3.45
N ASN A 156 6.44 -1.90 4.02
CA ASN A 156 6.70 -3.34 4.03
C ASN A 156 7.50 -3.70 5.29
N GLY A 157 7.38 -4.94 5.76
CA GLY A 157 8.14 -5.39 6.93
C GLY A 157 7.57 -4.97 8.28
N LEU A 158 6.27 -4.67 8.37
CA LEU A 158 5.61 -4.28 9.62
C LEU A 158 5.61 -5.43 10.63
N VAL A 159 5.31 -6.64 10.17
CA VAL A 159 5.30 -7.86 10.98
C VAL A 159 6.68 -8.15 11.54
N GLU A 160 7.70 -8.15 10.70
CA GLU A 160 9.09 -8.41 11.09
C GLU A 160 9.63 -7.34 12.04
N ALA A 161 9.17 -6.10 11.86
CA ALA A 161 9.52 -4.99 12.76
C ALA A 161 8.89 -5.18 14.15
N ALA A 162 7.63 -5.61 14.22
CA ALA A 162 6.94 -5.92 15.47
C ALA A 162 7.61 -7.11 16.18
N GLU A 163 7.90 -8.20 15.46
CA GLU A 163 8.61 -9.36 15.99
C GLU A 163 9.99 -8.99 16.56
N PHE A 164 10.74 -8.12 15.88
CA PHE A 164 12.02 -7.64 16.36
C PHE A 164 11.91 -6.87 17.68
N LEU A 165 10.84 -6.11 17.86
CA LEU A 165 10.54 -5.38 19.09
C LEU A 165 9.92 -6.26 20.19
N GLY A 166 9.65 -7.54 19.91
CA GLY A 166 8.99 -8.45 20.83
C GLY A 166 7.51 -8.20 21.01
N ILE A 167 6.88 -7.54 20.05
CA ILE A 167 5.43 -7.27 20.05
C ILE A 167 4.73 -8.46 19.38
N PRO A 168 3.84 -9.20 20.09
CA PRO A 168 3.10 -10.30 19.50
C PRO A 168 2.17 -9.84 18.38
N ILE A 169 2.16 -10.62 17.27
CA ILE A 169 1.32 -10.32 16.11
C ILE A 169 -0.02 -11.03 16.31
N ASN A 170 -0.87 -10.42 17.08
CA ASN A 170 -2.24 -10.86 17.33
C ASN A 170 -3.10 -9.63 17.64
N ASP A 171 -4.37 -9.83 17.94
CA ASP A 171 -5.27 -8.79 18.40
C ASP A 171 -4.91 -8.38 19.83
N ASN A 172 -4.02 -7.41 19.94
CA ASN A 172 -3.58 -6.84 21.22
C ASN A 172 -3.29 -5.33 21.10
N PRO A 173 -3.45 -4.58 22.21
CA PRO A 173 -3.28 -3.12 22.21
C PRO A 173 -1.88 -2.65 21.86
N ASP A 174 -0.86 -3.45 22.09
CA ASP A 174 0.53 -3.04 21.79
C ASP A 174 0.82 -3.10 20.30
N TYR A 175 0.31 -4.13 19.61
CA TYR A 175 0.44 -4.22 18.14
C TYR A 175 -0.40 -3.17 17.44
N GLU A 176 -1.61 -2.92 17.93
CA GLU A 176 -2.47 -1.84 17.43
C GLU A 176 -1.80 -0.49 17.58
N ARG A 177 -1.29 -0.15 18.77
CA ARG A 177 -0.57 1.11 19.04
C ARG A 177 0.65 1.27 18.14
N PHE A 178 1.45 0.23 18.01
CA PHE A 178 2.63 0.21 17.13
C PHE A 178 2.26 0.51 15.67
N THR A 179 1.21 -0.16 15.18
CA THR A 179 0.73 0.05 13.81
C THR A 179 0.19 1.46 13.60
N GLN A 180 -0.63 1.95 14.53
CA GLN A 180 -1.19 3.30 14.49
C GLN A 180 -0.09 4.38 14.56
N GLU A 181 0.95 4.17 15.35
CA GLU A 181 2.08 5.09 15.45
C GLU A 181 2.80 5.25 14.11
N ILE A 182 3.12 4.12 13.44
CA ILE A 182 3.80 4.14 12.14
C ILE A 182 2.92 4.76 11.06
N LEU A 183 1.69 4.30 10.93
CA LEU A 183 0.77 4.81 9.91
C LEU A 183 0.38 6.26 10.17
N GLY A 184 0.17 6.64 11.42
CA GLY A 184 -0.11 8.03 11.82
C GLY A 184 1.03 8.99 11.52
N MET A 185 2.28 8.54 11.66
CA MET A 185 3.44 9.31 11.26
C MET A 185 3.45 9.58 9.75
N ILE A 186 3.23 8.55 8.93
CA ILE A 186 3.17 8.70 7.46
C ILE A 186 2.03 9.63 7.08
N GLU A 187 0.85 9.47 7.67
CA GLU A 187 -0.31 10.32 7.40
C GLU A 187 -0.07 11.79 7.80
N LYS A 188 0.62 12.04 8.91
CA LYS A 188 1.07 13.40 9.30
C LYS A 188 1.89 14.05 8.19
N TYR A 189 2.81 13.30 7.58
CA TYR A 189 3.66 13.80 6.50
C TYR A 189 2.93 13.88 5.17
N ASN A 190 2.02 12.96 4.87
CA ASN A 190 1.10 13.06 3.74
C ASN A 190 0.33 14.39 3.79
N LYS A 191 -0.22 14.75 4.96
CA LYS A 191 -0.91 16.04 5.17
C LYS A 191 0.01 17.25 5.05
N LYS A 192 1.24 17.15 5.56
CA LYS A 192 2.25 18.22 5.50
C LYS A 192 2.63 18.57 4.06
N TYR A 193 2.79 17.57 3.20
CA TYR A 193 3.35 17.74 1.86
C TYR A 193 2.31 17.80 0.73
N ARG A 194 1.05 17.45 0.99
CA ARG A 194 0.00 17.54 -0.02
C ARG A 194 -0.27 18.97 -0.45
N SER A 195 -0.63 19.16 -1.70
CA SER A 195 -1.09 20.44 -2.26
C SER A 195 -2.26 20.21 -3.23
N LYS A 196 -2.75 21.28 -3.89
CA LYS A 196 -3.76 21.15 -4.95
C LYS A 196 -3.27 20.32 -6.15
N GLU A 197 -1.96 20.26 -6.37
CA GLU A 197 -1.34 19.58 -7.51
C GLU A 197 -0.71 18.24 -7.15
N VAL A 198 -0.53 17.97 -5.85
CA VAL A 198 0.17 16.78 -5.35
C VAL A 198 -0.64 16.09 -4.28
N MET A 199 -0.97 14.84 -4.54
CA MET A 199 -1.66 13.97 -3.59
C MET A 199 -0.71 12.87 -3.11
N PHE A 200 -0.80 12.54 -1.82
CA PHE A 200 -0.09 11.42 -1.22
C PHE A 200 -1.06 10.40 -0.65
N ASN A 201 -0.69 9.13 -0.68
CA ASN A 201 -1.35 8.07 0.06
C ASN A 201 -0.31 7.15 0.71
N CYS A 202 -0.76 6.32 1.64
CA CYS A 202 0.02 5.24 2.21
C CYS A 202 -0.59 3.91 1.78
N GLU A 203 0.26 2.95 1.43
CA GLU A 203 -0.20 1.63 0.99
C GLU A 203 0.72 0.52 1.52
N MET A 204 0.10 -0.54 2.03
CA MET A 204 0.81 -1.78 2.32
C MET A 204 1.12 -2.48 0.99
N ILE A 205 2.39 -2.47 0.61
CA ILE A 205 2.80 -3.01 -0.69
C ILE A 205 2.79 -4.54 -0.63
N PRO A 206 2.14 -5.22 -1.60
CA PRO A 206 2.19 -6.67 -1.71
C PRO A 206 3.64 -7.16 -1.82
N ALA A 207 3.97 -8.15 -0.99
CA ALA A 207 5.36 -8.53 -0.74
C ALA A 207 6.01 -9.40 -1.84
N GLU A 208 5.36 -9.66 -2.97
CA GLU A 208 5.79 -10.66 -3.97
C GLU A 208 7.28 -10.53 -4.35
N ASN A 209 7.69 -9.39 -4.88
CA ASN A 209 9.08 -9.17 -5.28
C ASN A 209 9.83 -8.19 -4.35
N VAL A 210 9.15 -7.18 -3.83
CA VAL A 210 9.76 -6.14 -2.99
C VAL A 210 10.16 -6.73 -1.64
N GLY A 211 9.29 -7.54 -1.02
CA GLY A 211 9.57 -8.23 0.23
C GLY A 211 10.80 -9.15 0.13
N VAL A 212 10.88 -9.92 -0.97
CA VAL A 212 12.06 -10.78 -1.23
C VAL A 212 13.35 -9.95 -1.37
N LYS A 213 13.29 -8.85 -2.10
CA LYS A 213 14.44 -7.95 -2.26
C LYS A 213 14.87 -7.37 -0.92
N HIS A 214 13.92 -6.85 -0.13
CA HIS A 214 14.19 -6.33 1.20
C HIS A 214 14.82 -7.39 2.09
N ALA A 215 14.24 -8.60 2.14
CA ALA A 215 14.79 -9.70 2.93
C ALA A 215 16.21 -10.10 2.50
N LYS A 216 16.48 -10.18 1.19
CA LYS A 216 17.82 -10.47 0.66
C LYS A 216 18.82 -9.38 1.03
N TRP A 217 18.45 -8.11 0.90
CA TRP A 217 19.33 -7.01 1.29
C TRP A 217 19.54 -6.93 2.79
N ASP A 218 18.50 -7.17 3.59
CA ASP A 218 18.60 -7.21 5.05
C ASP A 218 19.53 -8.31 5.50
N LYS A 219 19.37 -9.53 4.96
CA LYS A 219 20.26 -10.67 5.25
C LYS A 219 21.71 -10.38 4.86
N ARG A 220 21.95 -9.83 3.65
CA ARG A 220 23.29 -9.45 3.19
C ARG A 220 23.97 -8.46 4.13
N ASP A 221 23.20 -7.48 4.63
CA ASP A 221 23.71 -6.41 5.48
C ASP A 221 23.63 -6.77 6.98
N GLY A 222 23.35 -8.07 7.29
CA GLY A 222 23.40 -8.63 8.64
C GLY A 222 22.20 -8.25 9.52
N TYR A 223 21.08 -7.84 8.96
CA TYR A 223 19.83 -7.62 9.69
C TYR A 223 19.07 -8.93 9.86
N LYS A 224 18.29 -9.02 10.93
CA LYS A 224 17.39 -10.16 11.14
C LYS A 224 16.25 -10.13 10.11
N VAL A 225 15.95 -11.28 9.56
CA VAL A 225 14.87 -11.47 8.59
C VAL A 225 13.97 -12.57 9.11
N GLY A 226 12.66 -12.32 9.15
CA GLY A 226 11.68 -13.33 9.51
C GLY A 226 11.66 -14.48 8.48
N LEU A 227 11.53 -15.71 8.96
CA LEU A 227 11.47 -16.90 8.10
C LEU A 227 10.24 -16.89 7.17
N SER A 228 9.17 -16.21 7.55
CA SER A 228 7.91 -16.12 6.78
C SER A 228 8.11 -15.49 5.40
N LEU A 229 8.93 -14.44 5.29
CA LEU A 229 9.19 -13.78 4.00
C LEU A 229 10.02 -14.62 3.04
N ILE A 230 10.91 -15.48 3.54
CA ILE A 230 11.72 -16.35 2.71
C ILE A 230 10.85 -17.49 2.14
N HIS A 231 9.88 -17.98 2.89
CA HIS A 231 9.01 -19.09 2.47
C HIS A 231 7.81 -18.67 1.63
N ILE A 232 7.27 -17.46 1.81
CA ILE A 232 6.14 -16.96 1.01
C ILE A 232 6.60 -16.50 -0.37
N SER A 233 7.86 -16.14 -0.52
CA SER A 233 8.38 -15.52 -1.73
C SER A 233 9.29 -16.41 -2.57
N GLU A 234 9.63 -17.60 -2.13
CA GLU A 234 10.14 -18.64 -3.03
C GLU A 234 8.94 -19.46 -3.53
N PRO A 235 8.53 -19.31 -4.81
CA PRO A 235 7.73 -20.38 -5.39
C PRO A 235 8.62 -21.63 -5.33
N THR A 236 8.27 -22.57 -4.48
CA THR A 236 8.73 -23.94 -4.63
C THR A 236 8.30 -24.36 -6.03
N ARG A 237 9.17 -24.19 -7.00
CA ARG A 237 9.04 -24.88 -8.27
C ARG A 237 9.44 -26.31 -7.98
N PRO A 238 8.52 -27.27 -8.08
CA PRO A 238 8.94 -28.62 -8.38
C PRO A 238 9.51 -28.53 -9.80
N TYR A 239 10.73 -28.90 -9.94
CA TYR A 239 11.36 -29.20 -11.21
C TYR A 239 10.62 -30.38 -11.87
#